data_6979249f097aa290f263686aa2b09da1
#
_entry.id   6979249f097aa290f263686aa2b09da1
#
_cell.length_a   1.000
_cell.length_b   1.000
_cell.length_c   1.000
_cell.angle_alpha   90.00
_cell.angle_beta   90.00
_cell.angle_gamma   90.00
#
_symmetry.space_group_name_H-M   'P 1'
#
loop_
_entity.id
_entity.type
_entity.pdbx_description
1 polymer ?
#
loop_
_entity_poly.entity_id
_entity_poly.type
_entity_poly.pdbx_seq_one_letter_code
_entity_poly.pdbx_strand_id
1 'polypeptide(L)'
;KNEKINILKKDLKKFLEINDNYSKYSLNVLTDVLYYVLTIADEIAIDIISIDEAMKNGFGWKLGPFELIDLLGASYLKEKISNSKKIPNLLNKIGDKTFYKIDSNQLKYFDFHIDNYKNIIRPDGILLLSDIKKIQKPIKKIKTASLWDIGDHVTVFEIHSKSNIIDMATMNFLNEAIDIVDSSYQSMILYNEGEFFSAGANLGEALFLGNIGLESEVEKNILIKGQEVYAKLKYSNFPVIAAPSNLALGGGCEILLHSDYIQAHIESYIGLTEAALGILPAWGGCKELLFRFLNDKKIPKGPMPSIIKTFELIGMAKVSTSAHEAKKLGYLKDTDG
;
A
#
# COMPACT_ATOMS: atom_id res chain seq x y z
N LYS A 1 -11.46 24.31 12.48
CA LYS A 1 -10.20 23.74 11.94
C LYS A 1 -10.40 22.30 11.45
N ASN A 2 -11.01 21.43 12.27
CA ASN A 2 -11.26 20.03 11.90
C ASN A 2 -12.21 19.84 10.71
N GLU A 3 -13.24 20.69 10.57
CA GLU A 3 -14.19 20.63 9.45
C GLU A 3 -13.50 20.92 8.11
N LYS A 4 -12.64 21.94 8.05
CA LYS A 4 -11.86 22.27 6.84
C LYS A 4 -10.87 21.18 6.43
N ILE A 5 -10.22 20.54 7.39
CA ILE A 5 -9.35 19.40 7.13
C ILE A 5 -10.15 18.21 6.56
N ASN A 6 -11.38 18.01 7.04
CA ASN A 6 -12.26 16.99 6.51
C ASN A 6 -12.74 17.29 5.08
N ILE A 7 -13.00 18.57 4.77
CA ILE A 7 -13.35 19.01 3.40
C ILE A 7 -12.15 18.80 2.48
N LEU A 8 -10.96 19.25 2.86
CA LEU A 8 -9.72 19.07 2.08
C LEU A 8 -9.45 17.59 1.73
N LYS A 9 -9.65 16.68 2.70
CA LYS A 9 -9.45 15.24 2.48
C LYS A 9 -10.46 14.60 1.54
N LYS A 10 -11.66 15.19 1.40
CA LYS A 10 -12.75 14.65 0.60
C LYS A 10 -12.86 15.29 -0.77
N ASP A 11 -12.62 16.60 -0.85
CA ASP A 11 -12.84 17.40 -2.06
C ASP A 11 -11.91 18.62 -2.03
N LEU A 12 -10.79 18.51 -2.74
CA LEU A 12 -9.80 19.59 -2.84
C LEU A 12 -10.42 20.85 -3.44
N LYS A 13 -11.22 20.73 -4.50
CA LYS A 13 -11.84 21.87 -5.18
C LYS A 13 -12.74 22.65 -4.23
N LYS A 14 -13.61 21.98 -3.50
CA LYS A 14 -14.45 22.60 -2.47
C LYS A 14 -13.63 23.32 -1.40
N PHE A 15 -12.52 22.72 -0.97
CA PHE A 15 -11.63 23.38 -0.02
C PHE A 15 -11.06 24.69 -0.57
N LEU A 16 -10.61 24.69 -1.82
CA LEU A 16 -10.02 25.87 -2.47
C LEU A 16 -11.05 27.00 -2.72
N GLU A 17 -12.34 26.68 -2.76
CA GLU A 17 -13.44 27.65 -2.94
C GLU A 17 -13.93 28.26 -1.61
N ILE A 18 -13.45 27.81 -0.46
CA ILE A 18 -13.79 28.42 0.84
C ILE A 18 -13.22 29.84 0.90
N ASN A 19 -14.07 30.80 1.25
CA ASN A 19 -13.66 32.21 1.35
C ASN A 19 -12.96 32.51 2.67
N ASP A 20 -11.73 32.01 2.84
CA ASP A 20 -10.86 32.31 3.97
C ASP A 20 -9.39 32.43 3.55
N ASN A 21 -8.55 32.92 4.44
CA ASN A 21 -7.13 33.17 4.16
C ASN A 21 -6.34 31.90 3.84
N TYR A 22 -6.65 30.76 4.46
CA TYR A 22 -5.93 29.51 4.24
C TYR A 22 -6.24 28.93 2.85
N SER A 23 -7.51 28.92 2.48
CA SER A 23 -7.95 28.44 1.16
C SER A 23 -7.46 29.34 0.04
N LYS A 24 -7.51 30.67 0.22
CA LYS A 24 -6.94 31.64 -0.73
C LYS A 24 -5.44 31.46 -0.90
N TYR A 25 -4.70 31.31 0.20
CA TYR A 25 -3.26 31.07 0.15
C TYR A 25 -2.96 29.75 -0.59
N SER A 26 -3.65 28.68 -0.24
CA SER A 26 -3.49 27.36 -0.87
C SER A 26 -3.81 27.41 -2.37
N LEU A 27 -4.88 28.10 -2.76
CA LEU A 27 -5.24 28.29 -4.16
C LEU A 27 -4.15 29.02 -4.93
N ASN A 28 -3.62 30.13 -4.38
CA ASN A 28 -2.58 30.93 -5.02
C ASN A 28 -1.31 30.08 -5.21
N VAL A 29 -0.81 29.43 -4.15
CA VAL A 29 0.38 28.60 -4.23
C VAL A 29 0.21 27.47 -5.24
N LEU A 30 -0.91 26.76 -5.18
CA LEU A 30 -1.18 25.65 -6.11
C LEU A 30 -1.29 26.16 -7.55
N THR A 31 -1.99 27.27 -7.78
CA THR A 31 -2.13 27.87 -9.11
C THR A 31 -0.76 28.29 -9.67
N ASP A 32 0.10 28.88 -8.84
CA ASP A 32 1.44 29.32 -9.25
C ASP A 32 2.35 28.13 -9.60
N VAL A 33 2.32 27.06 -8.82
CA VAL A 33 3.07 25.84 -9.10
C VAL A 33 2.58 25.17 -10.39
N LEU A 34 1.26 25.00 -10.57
CA LEU A 34 0.71 24.38 -11.76
C LEU A 34 0.93 25.26 -13.00
N TYR A 35 0.85 26.58 -12.86
CA TYR A 35 1.21 27.53 -13.92
C TYR A 35 2.67 27.35 -14.37
N TYR A 36 3.61 27.29 -13.41
CA TYR A 36 5.01 27.12 -13.71
C TYR A 36 5.27 25.80 -14.44
N VAL A 37 4.74 24.70 -13.94
CA VAL A 37 4.86 23.38 -14.59
C VAL A 37 4.33 23.41 -16.01
N LEU A 38 3.13 23.95 -16.23
CA LEU A 38 2.53 24.06 -17.57
C LEU A 38 3.36 24.94 -18.54
N THR A 39 4.16 25.87 -18.00
CA THR A 39 4.94 26.78 -18.83
C THR A 39 6.25 26.14 -19.29
N ILE A 40 6.85 25.27 -18.46
CA ILE A 40 8.18 24.69 -18.75
C ILE A 40 8.16 23.20 -19.10
N ALA A 41 6.99 22.56 -19.09
CA ALA A 41 6.86 21.10 -19.25
C ALA A 41 7.57 20.55 -20.49
N ASP A 42 7.43 21.23 -21.62
CA ASP A 42 8.01 20.83 -22.91
C ASP A 42 9.54 21.12 -23.01
N GLU A 43 10.08 21.93 -22.10
CA GLU A 43 11.52 22.20 -22.02
C GLU A 43 12.26 21.17 -21.14
N ILE A 44 11.58 20.66 -20.08
CA ILE A 44 12.24 19.87 -19.02
C ILE A 44 11.99 18.37 -19.12
N ALA A 45 10.98 17.93 -19.86
CA ALA A 45 10.59 16.52 -19.91
C ALA A 45 10.09 16.09 -21.27
N ILE A 46 10.20 14.79 -21.54
CA ILE A 46 9.71 14.18 -22.78
C ILE A 46 8.21 13.91 -22.75
N ASP A 47 7.62 13.85 -21.55
CA ASP A 47 6.19 13.62 -21.34
C ASP A 47 5.73 14.12 -19.96
N ILE A 48 4.41 14.17 -19.78
CA ILE A 48 3.80 14.61 -18.51
C ILE A 48 3.93 13.56 -17.40
N ILE A 49 4.09 12.28 -17.74
CA ILE A 49 4.21 11.17 -16.79
C ILE A 49 5.50 11.35 -15.99
N SER A 50 6.60 11.64 -16.68
CA SER A 50 7.92 11.84 -16.06
C SER A 50 7.91 12.99 -15.04
N ILE A 51 7.16 14.06 -15.32
CA ILE A 51 6.99 15.19 -14.39
C ILE A 51 6.18 14.78 -13.17
N ASP A 52 5.03 14.11 -13.39
CA ASP A 52 4.18 13.66 -12.29
C ASP A 52 4.89 12.64 -11.40
N GLU A 53 5.63 11.70 -11.97
CA GLU A 53 6.40 10.71 -11.21
C GLU A 53 7.58 11.34 -10.47
N ALA A 54 8.26 12.32 -11.07
CA ALA A 54 9.32 13.06 -10.38
C ALA A 54 8.80 13.78 -9.12
N MET A 55 7.62 14.39 -9.21
CA MET A 55 7.02 15.07 -8.05
C MET A 55 6.52 14.07 -7.00
N LYS A 56 5.95 12.95 -7.42
CA LYS A 56 5.51 11.89 -6.49
C LYS A 56 6.68 11.21 -5.79
N ASN A 57 7.71 10.82 -6.54
CA ASN A 57 8.83 10.05 -6.02
C ASN A 57 9.91 10.93 -5.34
N GLY A 58 10.12 12.15 -5.84
CA GLY A 58 11.15 13.06 -5.32
C GLY A 58 10.67 13.92 -4.15
N PHE A 59 9.40 14.32 -4.15
CA PHE A 59 8.84 15.24 -3.14
C PHE A 59 7.71 14.63 -2.32
N GLY A 60 7.39 13.37 -2.51
CA GLY A 60 6.34 12.67 -1.75
C GLY A 60 4.92 13.17 -2.02
N TRP A 61 4.67 13.76 -3.18
CA TRP A 61 3.33 14.18 -3.54
C TRP A 61 2.42 12.96 -3.78
N LYS A 62 1.15 13.06 -3.36
CA LYS A 62 0.16 12.00 -3.63
C LYS A 62 -0.31 11.97 -5.08
N LEU A 63 -0.41 13.13 -5.70
CA LEU A 63 -0.77 13.33 -7.09
C LEU A 63 0.29 14.22 -7.73
N GLY A 64 0.67 13.91 -8.97
CA GLY A 64 1.53 14.78 -9.74
C GLY A 64 0.80 16.04 -10.23
N PRO A 65 1.52 17.03 -10.76
CA PRO A 65 0.93 18.29 -11.23
C PRO A 65 -0.18 18.09 -12.26
N PHE A 66 -0.01 17.20 -13.23
CA PHE A 66 -1.01 16.97 -14.28
C PHE A 66 -2.20 16.16 -13.77
N GLU A 67 -1.97 15.21 -12.85
CA GLU A 67 -3.05 14.53 -12.12
C GLU A 67 -3.87 15.53 -11.27
N LEU A 68 -3.22 16.53 -10.67
CA LEU A 68 -3.90 17.61 -9.93
C LEU A 68 -4.71 18.53 -10.85
N ILE A 69 -4.19 18.85 -12.05
CA ILE A 69 -4.95 19.65 -13.03
C ILE A 69 -6.20 18.89 -13.46
N ASP A 70 -6.10 17.58 -13.71
CA ASP A 70 -7.25 16.74 -14.05
C ASP A 70 -8.28 16.68 -12.92
N LEU A 71 -7.83 16.59 -11.67
CA LEU A 71 -8.70 16.61 -10.49
C LEU A 71 -9.45 17.94 -10.33
N LEU A 72 -8.78 19.07 -10.57
CA LEU A 72 -9.39 20.42 -10.47
C LEU A 72 -10.24 20.76 -11.69
N GLY A 73 -9.85 20.26 -12.86
CA GLY A 73 -10.36 20.60 -14.17
C GLY A 73 -9.55 21.72 -14.85
N ALA A 74 -9.13 21.47 -16.10
CA ALA A 74 -8.34 22.42 -16.89
C ALA A 74 -9.03 23.80 -17.03
N SER A 75 -10.33 23.82 -17.27
CA SER A 75 -11.13 25.06 -17.37
C SER A 75 -11.16 25.86 -16.05
N TYR A 76 -11.26 25.17 -14.90
CA TYR A 76 -11.17 25.82 -13.60
C TYR A 76 -9.81 26.49 -13.38
N LEU A 77 -8.72 25.78 -13.68
CA LEU A 77 -7.38 26.35 -13.56
C LEU A 77 -7.17 27.51 -14.53
N LYS A 78 -7.67 27.40 -15.76
CA LYS A 78 -7.62 28.45 -16.77
C LYS A 78 -8.29 29.74 -16.29
N GLU A 79 -9.48 29.63 -15.67
CA GLU A 79 -10.18 30.78 -15.06
C GLU A 79 -9.31 31.45 -13.98
N LYS A 80 -8.72 30.68 -13.08
CA LYS A 80 -7.90 31.23 -11.99
C LYS A 80 -6.62 31.91 -12.50
N ILE A 81 -5.99 31.36 -13.53
CA ILE A 81 -4.77 31.92 -14.16
C ILE A 81 -5.12 33.20 -14.95
N SER A 82 -6.18 33.23 -15.74
CA SER A 82 -6.52 34.30 -16.65
C SER A 82 -6.71 35.66 -15.96
N ASN A 83 -7.00 35.65 -14.66
CA ASN A 83 -7.15 36.86 -13.86
C ASN A 83 -5.84 37.62 -13.60
N SER A 84 -4.66 36.95 -13.78
CA SER A 84 -3.38 37.52 -13.37
C SER A 84 -2.22 37.27 -14.35
N LYS A 85 -2.32 36.28 -15.22
CA LYS A 85 -1.22 35.81 -16.08
C LYS A 85 -1.73 35.38 -17.46
N LYS A 86 -0.81 35.35 -18.45
CA LYS A 86 -1.07 34.74 -19.77
C LYS A 86 -1.27 33.25 -19.62
N ILE A 87 -2.29 32.70 -20.26
CA ILE A 87 -2.59 31.26 -20.19
C ILE A 87 -1.49 30.46 -20.89
N PRO A 88 -0.88 29.43 -20.23
CA PRO A 88 0.10 28.56 -20.82
C PRO A 88 -0.43 27.85 -22.07
N ASN A 89 0.43 27.67 -23.10
CA ASN A 89 0.04 27.07 -24.35
C ASN A 89 -0.52 25.65 -24.17
N LEU A 90 0.10 24.86 -23.29
CA LEU A 90 -0.31 23.47 -23.02
C LEU A 90 -1.74 23.41 -22.43
N LEU A 91 -2.12 24.40 -21.61
CA LEU A 91 -3.50 24.49 -21.07
C LEU A 91 -4.52 24.89 -22.17
N ASN A 92 -4.09 25.62 -23.17
CA ASN A 92 -4.94 25.89 -24.35
C ASN A 92 -5.08 24.66 -25.25
N LYS A 93 -4.01 23.90 -25.47
CA LYS A 93 -4.00 22.67 -26.27
C LYS A 93 -4.92 21.60 -25.69
N ILE A 94 -4.88 21.38 -24.37
CA ILE A 94 -5.74 20.38 -23.74
C ILE A 94 -7.22 20.79 -23.77
N GLY A 95 -7.53 22.08 -23.69
CA GLY A 95 -8.91 22.59 -23.67
C GLY A 95 -9.71 22.07 -22.49
N ASP A 96 -10.88 21.50 -22.75
CA ASP A 96 -11.76 20.91 -21.71
C ASP A 96 -11.49 19.40 -21.47
N LYS A 97 -10.45 18.84 -22.12
CA LYS A 97 -10.06 17.45 -21.93
C LYS A 97 -9.21 17.29 -20.69
N THR A 98 -8.92 16.03 -20.33
CA THR A 98 -8.00 15.67 -19.25
C THR A 98 -6.62 15.29 -19.80
N PHE A 99 -5.56 15.50 -19.03
CA PHE A 99 -4.21 15.07 -19.37
C PHE A 99 -4.06 13.55 -19.37
N TYR A 100 -4.81 12.88 -18.51
CA TYR A 100 -4.92 11.43 -18.47
C TYR A 100 -6.32 10.98 -18.82
N LYS A 101 -6.44 9.87 -19.52
CA LYS A 101 -7.74 9.24 -19.79
C LYS A 101 -7.60 7.73 -19.88
N ILE A 102 -8.73 7.04 -19.72
CA ILE A 102 -8.87 5.62 -19.98
C ILE A 102 -9.66 5.48 -21.29
N ASP A 103 -9.11 4.69 -22.21
CA ASP A 103 -9.74 4.41 -23.47
C ASP A 103 -9.42 2.96 -23.87
N SER A 104 -10.48 2.17 -24.13
CA SER A 104 -10.37 0.74 -24.47
C SER A 104 -9.54 -0.06 -23.43
N ASN A 105 -9.78 0.15 -22.15
CA ASN A 105 -9.03 -0.45 -21.02
C ASN A 105 -7.53 -0.14 -20.99
N GLN A 106 -7.11 0.91 -21.68
CA GLN A 106 -5.73 1.38 -21.67
C GLN A 106 -5.63 2.77 -21.05
N LEU A 107 -4.63 2.96 -20.20
CA LEU A 107 -4.27 4.27 -19.68
C LEU A 107 -3.56 5.05 -20.78
N LYS A 108 -4.01 6.27 -21.04
CA LYS A 108 -3.42 7.19 -22.01
C LYS A 108 -3.10 8.52 -21.33
N TYR A 109 -2.07 9.17 -21.86
CA TYR A 109 -1.68 10.53 -21.47
C TYR A 109 -1.68 11.44 -22.69
N PHE A 110 -1.91 12.72 -22.48
CA PHE A 110 -1.82 13.75 -23.51
C PHE A 110 -0.35 14.06 -23.80
N ASP A 111 0.11 13.73 -25.00
CA ASP A 111 1.45 14.03 -25.47
C ASP A 111 1.43 15.42 -26.10
N PHE A 112 2.16 16.37 -25.50
CA PHE A 112 2.21 17.77 -25.89
C PHE A 112 3.05 18.03 -27.16
N HIS A 113 3.81 17.04 -27.65
CA HIS A 113 4.56 17.16 -28.91
C HIS A 113 3.69 16.87 -30.14
N ILE A 114 2.72 15.97 -30.00
CA ILE A 114 1.82 15.60 -31.11
C ILE A 114 0.38 16.10 -30.93
N ASP A 115 0.11 16.78 -29.80
CA ASP A 115 -1.21 17.29 -29.42
C ASP A 115 -2.32 16.21 -29.41
N ASN A 116 -1.96 14.99 -29.06
CA ASN A 116 -2.83 13.81 -29.06
C ASN A 116 -2.49 12.86 -27.90
N TYR A 117 -3.34 11.85 -27.69
CA TYR A 117 -3.13 10.86 -26.64
C TYR A 117 -2.23 9.72 -27.10
N LYS A 118 -1.31 9.31 -26.22
CA LYS A 118 -0.51 8.09 -26.33
C LYS A 118 -0.85 7.12 -25.19
N ASN A 119 -0.64 5.84 -25.42
CA ASN A 119 -0.74 4.84 -24.37
C ASN A 119 0.40 5.03 -23.36
N ILE A 120 0.09 4.84 -22.06
CA ILE A 120 1.12 4.70 -21.04
C ILE A 120 1.72 3.32 -21.21
N ILE A 121 3.00 3.26 -21.53
CA ILE A 121 3.76 2.01 -21.67
C ILE A 121 4.72 1.94 -20.49
N ARG A 122 4.59 0.89 -19.68
CA ARG A 122 5.55 0.61 -18.61
C ARG A 122 6.71 -0.20 -19.16
N PRO A 123 7.93 -0.03 -18.61
CA PRO A 123 9.04 -0.93 -18.93
C PRO A 123 8.69 -2.39 -18.67
N ASP A 124 9.28 -3.30 -19.46
CA ASP A 124 9.06 -4.74 -19.29
C ASP A 124 9.36 -5.19 -17.85
N GLY A 125 8.48 -6.02 -17.30
CA GLY A 125 8.60 -6.52 -15.92
C GLY A 125 8.09 -5.56 -14.84
N ILE A 126 7.59 -4.35 -15.18
CA ILE A 126 6.99 -3.42 -14.23
C ILE A 126 5.47 -3.46 -14.36
N LEU A 127 4.81 -3.82 -13.26
CA LEU A 127 3.36 -3.78 -13.11
C LEU A 127 3.02 -2.93 -11.89
N LEU A 128 2.19 -1.91 -12.06
CA LEU A 128 1.73 -1.04 -10.98
C LEU A 128 0.27 -1.34 -10.65
N LEU A 129 0.00 -1.70 -9.41
CA LEU A 129 -1.37 -1.94 -8.94
C LEU A 129 -2.25 -0.69 -9.09
N SER A 130 -1.67 0.50 -8.91
CA SER A 130 -2.36 1.79 -9.14
C SER A 130 -2.85 1.97 -10.59
N ASP A 131 -2.16 1.42 -11.59
CA ASP A 131 -2.61 1.46 -12.97
C ASP A 131 -3.77 0.46 -13.18
N ILE A 132 -3.67 -0.73 -12.60
CA ILE A 132 -4.74 -1.75 -12.63
C ILE A 132 -6.02 -1.22 -12.01
N LYS A 133 -5.93 -0.57 -10.86
CA LYS A 133 -7.07 0.06 -10.16
C LYS A 133 -7.80 1.11 -11.00
N LYS A 134 -7.12 1.75 -11.93
CA LYS A 134 -7.74 2.73 -12.84
C LYS A 134 -8.56 2.06 -13.94
N ILE A 135 -8.13 0.90 -14.44
CA ILE A 135 -8.71 0.25 -15.64
C ILE A 135 -9.72 -0.84 -15.33
N GLN A 136 -9.68 -1.44 -14.15
CA GLN A 136 -10.59 -2.54 -13.80
C GLN A 136 -11.11 -2.46 -12.36
N LYS A 137 -12.16 -3.24 -12.08
CA LYS A 137 -12.70 -3.42 -10.74
C LYS A 137 -12.00 -4.60 -10.04
N PRO A 138 -11.91 -4.59 -8.71
CA PRO A 138 -11.41 -5.75 -7.97
C PRO A 138 -12.34 -6.97 -8.17
N ILE A 139 -11.77 -8.17 -8.06
CA ILE A 139 -12.53 -9.44 -7.99
C ILE A 139 -13.55 -9.34 -6.86
N LYS A 140 -13.08 -8.91 -5.69
CA LYS A 140 -13.89 -8.64 -4.52
C LYS A 140 -13.27 -7.55 -3.65
N LYS A 141 -14.10 -6.78 -2.97
CA LYS A 141 -13.67 -5.67 -2.13
C LYS A 141 -14.54 -5.54 -0.90
N ILE A 142 -13.90 -5.27 0.23
CA ILE A 142 -14.51 -4.77 1.46
C ILE A 142 -14.00 -3.37 1.78
N LYS A 143 -14.41 -2.79 2.90
CA LYS A 143 -13.96 -1.44 3.30
C LYS A 143 -12.44 -1.36 3.55
N THR A 144 -11.83 -2.44 4.03
CA THR A 144 -10.44 -2.49 4.53
C THR A 144 -9.49 -3.30 3.67
N ALA A 145 -9.98 -4.07 2.69
CA ALA A 145 -9.16 -4.89 1.81
C ALA A 145 -9.80 -5.13 0.44
N SER A 146 -8.99 -5.53 -0.54
CA SER A 146 -9.43 -5.87 -1.90
C SER A 146 -8.62 -7.02 -2.46
N LEU A 147 -9.25 -7.84 -3.31
CA LEU A 147 -8.61 -8.87 -4.12
C LEU A 147 -8.66 -8.44 -5.59
N TRP A 148 -7.50 -8.38 -6.24
CA TRP A 148 -7.32 -7.92 -7.61
C TRP A 148 -6.82 -9.04 -8.50
N ASP A 149 -7.34 -9.14 -9.72
CA ASP A 149 -6.74 -9.91 -10.80
C ASP A 149 -5.67 -9.04 -11.48
N ILE A 150 -4.46 -9.52 -11.60
CA ILE A 150 -3.35 -8.78 -12.24
C ILE A 150 -2.89 -9.42 -13.55
N GLY A 151 -3.67 -10.39 -14.05
CA GLY A 151 -3.35 -11.17 -15.26
C GLY A 151 -2.66 -12.49 -14.94
N ASP A 152 -2.50 -13.32 -15.95
CA ASP A 152 -1.80 -14.62 -15.89
C ASP A 152 -2.26 -15.54 -14.73
N HIS A 153 -3.53 -15.47 -14.35
CA HIS A 153 -4.11 -16.18 -13.20
C HIS A 153 -3.46 -15.83 -11.85
N VAL A 154 -2.84 -14.66 -11.74
CA VAL A 154 -2.23 -14.14 -10.51
C VAL A 154 -3.14 -13.12 -9.86
N THR A 155 -3.27 -13.20 -8.54
CA THR A 155 -4.05 -12.24 -7.76
C THR A 155 -3.19 -11.42 -6.82
N VAL A 156 -3.64 -10.21 -6.50
CA VAL A 156 -3.09 -9.38 -5.40
C VAL A 156 -4.14 -9.21 -4.32
N PHE A 157 -3.82 -9.65 -3.11
CA PHE A 157 -4.57 -9.29 -1.91
C PHE A 157 -3.96 -8.02 -1.32
N GLU A 158 -4.75 -6.97 -1.25
CA GLU A 158 -4.35 -5.65 -0.76
C GLU A 158 -5.14 -5.27 0.48
N ILE A 159 -4.44 -4.86 1.54
CA ILE A 159 -5.02 -4.20 2.72
C ILE A 159 -4.91 -2.69 2.52
N HIS A 160 -6.00 -1.95 2.71
CA HIS A 160 -6.05 -0.50 2.58
C HIS A 160 -6.81 0.17 3.73
N SER A 161 -6.82 -0.45 4.91
CA SER A 161 -7.21 0.16 6.17
C SER A 161 -6.20 1.24 6.58
N LYS A 162 -6.53 2.05 7.59
CA LYS A 162 -5.55 3.02 8.12
C LYS A 162 -4.31 2.28 8.63
N SER A 163 -3.12 2.66 8.14
CA SER A 163 -1.83 1.99 8.42
C SER A 163 -1.82 0.49 8.07
N ASN A 164 -2.70 0.06 7.18
CA ASN A 164 -2.88 -1.33 6.74
C ASN A 164 -3.02 -2.30 7.93
N ILE A 165 -3.79 -1.88 8.96
CA ILE A 165 -4.10 -2.70 10.13
C ILE A 165 -5.03 -3.84 9.73
N ILE A 166 -4.77 -5.02 10.28
CA ILE A 166 -5.56 -6.24 10.09
C ILE A 166 -6.62 -6.30 11.20
N ASP A 167 -7.87 -6.01 10.85
CA ASP A 167 -9.05 -6.17 11.70
C ASP A 167 -9.76 -7.51 11.43
N MET A 168 -10.80 -7.81 12.20
CA MET A 168 -11.60 -9.04 12.03
C MET A 168 -12.22 -9.12 10.63
N ALA A 169 -12.66 -7.99 10.06
CA ALA A 169 -13.26 -7.97 8.72
C ALA A 169 -12.21 -8.32 7.66
N THR A 170 -11.00 -7.78 7.78
CA THR A 170 -9.86 -8.08 6.90
C THR A 170 -9.45 -9.54 7.02
N MET A 171 -9.40 -10.09 8.25
CA MET A 171 -9.06 -11.50 8.48
C MET A 171 -10.10 -12.45 7.85
N ASN A 172 -11.40 -12.16 8.02
CA ASN A 172 -12.46 -12.94 7.39
C ASN A 172 -12.40 -12.85 5.86
N PHE A 173 -12.10 -11.67 5.34
CA PHE A 173 -11.95 -11.49 3.89
C PHE A 173 -10.73 -12.21 3.33
N LEU A 174 -9.60 -12.25 4.07
CA LEU A 174 -8.43 -13.06 3.67
C LEU A 174 -8.80 -14.55 3.60
N ASN A 175 -9.54 -15.06 4.60
CA ASN A 175 -10.02 -16.44 4.57
C ASN A 175 -10.84 -16.75 3.31
N GLU A 176 -11.74 -15.86 2.92
CA GLU A 176 -12.55 -15.97 1.72
C GLU A 176 -11.73 -15.81 0.43
N ALA A 177 -10.76 -14.87 0.43
CA ALA A 177 -9.87 -14.65 -0.70
C ALA A 177 -9.04 -15.91 -1.01
N ILE A 178 -8.57 -16.63 0.01
CA ILE A 178 -7.88 -17.92 -0.18
C ILE A 178 -8.77 -18.91 -0.93
N ASP A 179 -10.06 -19.03 -0.57
CA ASP A 179 -11.01 -19.93 -1.26
C ASP A 179 -11.25 -19.51 -2.72
N ILE A 180 -11.36 -18.22 -2.98
CA ILE A 180 -11.50 -17.68 -4.35
C ILE A 180 -10.28 -18.03 -5.19
N VAL A 181 -9.08 -17.84 -4.64
CA VAL A 181 -7.83 -18.12 -5.37
C VAL A 181 -7.66 -19.62 -5.62
N ASP A 182 -7.91 -20.44 -4.61
CA ASP A 182 -7.84 -21.91 -4.74
C ASP A 182 -8.77 -22.46 -5.83
N SER A 183 -9.93 -21.83 -6.02
CA SER A 183 -10.94 -22.28 -7.01
C SER A 183 -10.70 -21.76 -8.42
N SER A 184 -10.05 -20.60 -8.62
CA SER A 184 -10.13 -19.87 -9.90
C SER A 184 -8.81 -19.25 -10.36
N TYR A 185 -7.78 -19.25 -9.53
CA TYR A 185 -6.48 -18.64 -9.82
C TYR A 185 -5.35 -19.59 -9.49
N GLN A 186 -4.11 -19.20 -9.79
CA GLN A 186 -2.92 -20.04 -9.61
C GLN A 186 -1.98 -19.54 -8.52
N SER A 187 -2.10 -18.28 -8.09
CA SER A 187 -1.22 -17.71 -7.07
C SER A 187 -1.80 -16.44 -6.44
N MET A 188 -1.31 -16.12 -5.24
CA MET A 188 -1.65 -14.90 -4.52
C MET A 188 -0.39 -14.13 -4.14
N ILE A 189 -0.40 -12.83 -4.41
CA ILE A 189 0.59 -11.88 -3.93
C ILE A 189 -0.05 -11.06 -2.80
N LEU A 190 0.62 -10.97 -1.66
CA LEU A 190 0.28 -10.06 -0.57
C LEU A 190 1.07 -8.78 -0.78
N TYR A 191 0.40 -7.70 -1.17
CA TYR A 191 1.03 -6.42 -1.46
C TYR A 191 0.11 -5.26 -1.07
N ASN A 192 0.66 -4.23 -0.47
CA ASN A 192 -0.07 -3.04 -0.08
C ASN A 192 0.60 -1.80 -0.65
N GLU A 193 -0.17 -0.97 -1.31
CA GLU A 193 0.28 0.37 -1.70
C GLU A 193 0.24 1.31 -0.49
N GLY A 194 1.11 2.35 -0.48
CA GLY A 194 1.20 3.33 0.59
C GLY A 194 2.44 3.18 1.45
N GLU A 195 2.40 3.82 2.64
CA GLU A 195 3.59 3.98 3.47
C GLU A 195 4.02 2.71 4.20
N PHE A 196 3.10 1.76 4.43
CA PHE A 196 3.38 0.56 5.23
C PHE A 196 2.86 -0.69 4.55
N PHE A 197 3.57 -1.81 4.71
CA PHE A 197 2.98 -3.10 4.37
C PHE A 197 1.85 -3.42 5.36
N SER A 198 2.12 -3.44 6.67
CA SER A 198 1.09 -3.54 7.71
C SER A 198 1.64 -3.18 9.09
N ALA A 199 0.90 -2.38 9.85
CA ALA A 199 1.17 -2.12 11.26
C ALA A 199 0.71 -3.25 12.20
N GLY A 200 0.15 -4.35 11.67
CA GLY A 200 -0.26 -5.53 12.43
C GLY A 200 -1.74 -5.56 12.79
N ALA A 201 -2.06 -6.28 13.85
CA ALA A 201 -3.43 -6.51 14.31
C ALA A 201 -4.10 -5.24 14.87
N ASN A 202 -5.44 -5.16 14.75
CA ASN A 202 -6.24 -4.12 15.38
C ASN A 202 -6.40 -4.38 16.89
N LEU A 203 -5.40 -3.96 17.67
CA LEU A 203 -5.43 -4.13 19.14
C LEU A 203 -6.57 -3.35 19.81
N GLY A 204 -7.04 -2.24 19.22
CA GLY A 204 -8.18 -1.49 19.73
C GLY A 204 -9.46 -2.32 19.74
N GLU A 205 -9.66 -3.19 18.76
CA GLU A 205 -10.80 -4.10 18.69
C GLU A 205 -10.74 -5.17 19.80
N ALA A 206 -9.57 -5.79 20.00
CA ALA A 206 -9.34 -6.76 21.07
C ALA A 206 -9.52 -6.13 22.46
N LEU A 207 -8.94 -4.94 22.70
CA LEU A 207 -9.06 -4.21 23.97
C LEU A 207 -10.50 -3.79 24.24
N PHE A 208 -11.23 -3.32 23.22
CA PHE A 208 -12.65 -2.97 23.38
C PHE A 208 -13.48 -4.16 23.84
N LEU A 209 -13.35 -5.30 23.15
CA LEU A 209 -14.08 -6.53 23.50
C LEU A 209 -13.71 -7.03 24.91
N GLY A 210 -12.43 -7.05 25.27
CA GLY A 210 -11.98 -7.43 26.60
C GLY A 210 -12.53 -6.50 27.71
N ASN A 211 -12.53 -5.19 27.48
CA ASN A 211 -13.03 -4.22 28.47
C ASN A 211 -14.54 -4.30 28.74
N ILE A 212 -15.32 -4.87 27.81
CA ILE A 212 -16.76 -5.10 27.99
C ILE A 212 -17.11 -6.54 28.42
N GLY A 213 -16.09 -7.33 28.81
CA GLY A 213 -16.28 -8.69 29.31
C GLY A 213 -16.56 -9.74 28.23
N LEU A 214 -16.10 -9.52 27.01
CA LEU A 214 -16.23 -10.43 25.87
C LEU A 214 -14.90 -11.11 25.51
N GLU A 215 -14.14 -11.57 26.50
CA GLU A 215 -12.84 -12.23 26.30
C GLU A 215 -12.97 -13.49 25.46
N SER A 216 -14.07 -14.25 25.57
CA SER A 216 -14.35 -15.40 24.72
C SER A 216 -14.49 -15.06 23.23
N GLU A 217 -15.00 -13.85 22.92
CA GLU A 217 -15.05 -13.37 21.54
C GLU A 217 -13.66 -12.98 21.03
N VAL A 218 -12.80 -12.41 21.90
CA VAL A 218 -11.38 -12.14 21.57
C VAL A 218 -10.68 -13.46 21.23
N GLU A 219 -10.81 -14.46 22.11
CA GLU A 219 -10.20 -15.77 21.90
C GLU A 219 -10.66 -16.40 20.57
N LYS A 220 -11.99 -16.51 20.36
CA LYS A 220 -12.57 -17.21 19.21
C LYS A 220 -12.37 -16.45 17.90
N ASN A 221 -12.71 -15.16 17.86
CA ASN A 221 -12.83 -14.41 16.60
C ASN A 221 -11.55 -13.68 16.24
N ILE A 222 -10.64 -13.43 17.20
CA ILE A 222 -9.35 -12.76 16.92
C ILE A 222 -8.21 -13.78 16.98
N LEU A 223 -8.02 -14.48 18.09
CA LEU A 223 -6.85 -15.34 18.26
C LEU A 223 -6.96 -16.63 17.45
N ILE A 224 -7.99 -17.47 17.71
CA ILE A 224 -8.16 -18.75 17.03
C ILE A 224 -8.39 -18.53 15.54
N LYS A 225 -9.26 -17.61 15.18
CA LYS A 225 -9.54 -17.30 13.77
C LYS A 225 -8.30 -16.83 13.01
N GLY A 226 -7.47 -16.00 13.62
CA GLY A 226 -6.22 -15.55 13.01
C GLY A 226 -5.25 -16.70 12.79
N GLN A 227 -5.11 -17.61 13.76
CA GLN A 227 -4.29 -18.82 13.62
C GLN A 227 -4.78 -19.73 12.49
N GLU A 228 -6.10 -19.97 12.42
CA GLU A 228 -6.70 -20.79 11.37
C GLU A 228 -6.47 -20.20 9.98
N VAL A 229 -6.71 -18.90 9.81
CA VAL A 229 -6.58 -18.24 8.51
C VAL A 229 -5.13 -18.19 8.05
N TYR A 230 -4.17 -17.90 8.95
CA TYR A 230 -2.76 -17.90 8.58
C TYR A 230 -2.23 -19.32 8.34
N ALA A 231 -2.72 -20.32 9.07
CA ALA A 231 -2.42 -21.72 8.75
C ALA A 231 -2.98 -22.12 7.38
N LYS A 232 -4.23 -21.73 7.07
CA LYS A 232 -4.84 -21.96 5.76
C LYS A 232 -4.06 -21.29 4.63
N LEU A 233 -3.57 -20.07 4.85
CA LEU A 233 -2.70 -19.36 3.89
C LEU A 233 -1.42 -20.14 3.64
N LYS A 234 -0.74 -20.58 4.72
CA LYS A 234 0.51 -21.32 4.64
C LYS A 234 0.39 -22.67 3.93
N TYR A 235 -0.73 -23.34 4.08
CA TYR A 235 -0.98 -24.66 3.53
C TYR A 235 -1.94 -24.63 2.34
N SER A 236 -2.06 -23.46 1.67
CA SER A 236 -2.85 -23.33 0.43
C SER A 236 -2.25 -24.19 -0.70
N ASN A 237 -3.09 -24.59 -1.67
CA ASN A 237 -2.67 -25.40 -2.82
C ASN A 237 -1.97 -24.56 -3.91
N PHE A 238 -1.78 -23.30 -3.67
CA PHE A 238 -1.15 -22.33 -4.60
C PHE A 238 -0.07 -21.53 -3.88
N PRO A 239 0.96 -21.04 -4.60
CA PRO A 239 2.01 -20.24 -4.00
C PRO A 239 1.50 -18.89 -3.51
N VAL A 240 1.95 -18.51 -2.31
CA VAL A 240 1.71 -17.20 -1.69
C VAL A 240 3.02 -16.45 -1.59
N ILE A 241 3.08 -15.30 -2.25
CA ILE A 241 4.26 -14.43 -2.26
C ILE A 241 3.93 -13.14 -1.52
N ALA A 242 4.71 -12.80 -0.51
CA ALA A 242 4.56 -11.51 0.16
C ALA A 242 5.60 -10.51 -0.34
N ALA A 243 5.16 -9.30 -0.64
CA ALA A 243 6.00 -8.20 -1.12
C ALA A 243 5.95 -7.01 -0.13
N PRO A 244 6.60 -7.13 1.05
CA PRO A 244 6.60 -6.06 2.03
C PRO A 244 7.51 -4.90 1.64
N SER A 245 7.05 -3.68 1.98
CA SER A 245 7.85 -2.46 1.96
C SER A 245 7.60 -1.69 3.26
N ASN A 246 8.62 -1.02 3.77
CA ASN A 246 8.57 -0.26 5.02
C ASN A 246 8.12 -1.17 6.20
N LEU A 247 7.12 -0.77 6.99
CA LEU A 247 6.73 -1.47 8.22
C LEU A 247 5.91 -2.74 7.93
N ALA A 248 6.37 -3.88 8.46
CA ALA A 248 5.65 -5.15 8.55
C ALA A 248 5.77 -5.70 9.97
N LEU A 249 4.89 -5.23 10.87
CA LEU A 249 5.02 -5.43 12.30
C LEU A 249 3.90 -6.33 12.85
N GLY A 250 4.20 -7.05 13.93
CA GLY A 250 3.23 -7.90 14.64
C GLY A 250 2.51 -8.85 13.69
N GLY A 251 1.18 -8.81 13.64
CA GLY A 251 0.39 -9.60 12.69
C GLY A 251 0.77 -9.40 11.22
N GLY A 252 1.33 -8.23 10.86
CA GLY A 252 1.91 -7.99 9.54
C GLY A 252 3.24 -8.72 9.31
N CYS A 253 4.03 -8.97 10.34
CA CYS A 253 5.18 -9.87 10.30
C CYS A 253 4.72 -11.34 10.28
N GLU A 254 3.69 -11.67 11.06
CA GLU A 254 3.19 -13.04 11.14
C GLU A 254 2.67 -13.55 9.78
N ILE A 255 1.98 -12.71 8.98
CA ILE A 255 1.53 -13.10 7.64
C ILE A 255 2.73 -13.38 6.70
N LEU A 256 3.83 -12.61 6.82
CA LEU A 256 5.05 -12.89 6.07
C LEU A 256 5.64 -14.27 6.43
N LEU A 257 5.65 -14.61 7.73
CA LEU A 257 6.16 -15.89 8.21
C LEU A 257 5.34 -17.08 7.69
N HIS A 258 4.09 -16.86 7.27
CA HIS A 258 3.18 -17.86 6.70
C HIS A 258 3.16 -17.86 5.16
N SER A 259 3.95 -16.99 4.51
CA SER A 259 4.08 -16.97 3.05
C SER A 259 5.17 -17.95 2.57
N ASP A 260 5.03 -18.47 1.35
CA ASP A 260 5.99 -19.37 0.74
C ASP A 260 7.31 -18.67 0.42
N TYR A 261 7.20 -17.47 -0.13
CA TYR A 261 8.33 -16.63 -0.51
C TYR A 261 8.07 -15.18 -0.14
N ILE A 262 9.12 -14.46 0.23
CA ILE A 262 9.07 -13.04 0.56
C ILE A 262 10.01 -12.29 -0.38
N GLN A 263 9.48 -11.34 -1.16
CA GLN A 263 10.24 -10.38 -1.94
C GLN A 263 10.19 -9.03 -1.23
N ALA A 264 11.16 -8.79 -0.37
CA ALA A 264 11.17 -7.59 0.46
C ALA A 264 11.82 -6.39 -0.24
N HIS A 265 11.22 -5.21 -0.08
CA HIS A 265 11.91 -3.97 -0.39
C HIS A 265 13.12 -3.79 0.54
N ILE A 266 14.21 -3.19 0.06
CA ILE A 266 15.43 -3.02 0.86
C ILE A 266 15.18 -2.29 2.19
N GLU A 267 14.31 -1.29 2.17
CA GLU A 267 13.83 -0.57 3.37
C GLU A 267 12.60 -1.26 3.94
N SER A 268 12.80 -2.42 4.55
CA SER A 268 11.74 -3.18 5.23
C SER A 268 12.08 -3.35 6.70
N TYR A 269 11.14 -2.88 7.54
CA TYR A 269 11.21 -2.93 9.00
C TYR A 269 10.29 -4.05 9.47
N ILE A 270 10.86 -5.24 9.66
CA ILE A 270 10.11 -6.47 9.93
C ILE A 270 10.36 -6.91 11.37
N GLY A 271 9.31 -7.20 12.12
CA GLY A 271 9.45 -7.68 13.50
C GLY A 271 8.16 -8.06 14.19
N LEU A 272 8.30 -8.92 15.21
CA LEU A 272 7.23 -9.27 16.14
C LEU A 272 7.33 -8.33 17.35
N THR A 273 6.44 -7.35 17.42
CA THR A 273 6.52 -6.22 18.36
C THR A 273 5.58 -6.34 19.55
N GLU A 274 4.87 -7.45 19.66
CA GLU A 274 3.81 -7.69 20.63
C GLU A 274 4.29 -7.58 22.07
N ALA A 275 5.50 -8.07 22.37
CA ALA A 275 6.07 -8.03 23.73
C ALA A 275 6.27 -6.59 24.25
N ALA A 276 6.54 -5.61 23.37
CA ALA A 276 6.61 -4.21 23.75
C ALA A 276 5.26 -3.65 24.22
N LEU A 277 4.16 -4.33 23.93
CA LEU A 277 2.80 -3.98 24.32
C LEU A 277 2.25 -4.89 25.44
N GLY A 278 3.09 -5.77 25.99
CA GLY A 278 2.71 -6.70 27.05
C GLY A 278 1.88 -7.89 26.60
N ILE A 279 1.89 -8.23 25.30
CA ILE A 279 1.21 -9.38 24.71
C ILE A 279 2.20 -10.26 23.91
N LEU A 280 1.73 -11.35 23.32
CA LEU A 280 2.55 -12.27 22.53
C LEU A 280 2.07 -12.34 21.07
N PRO A 281 2.96 -12.68 20.10
CA PRO A 281 2.56 -13.00 18.74
C PRO A 281 1.61 -14.20 18.72
N ALA A 282 0.34 -13.94 18.47
CA ALA A 282 -0.72 -14.93 18.69
C ALA A 282 -1.20 -15.63 17.41
N TRP A 283 -0.89 -15.10 16.22
CA TRP A 283 -1.31 -15.69 14.94
C TRP A 283 -0.27 -16.67 14.35
N GLY A 284 0.66 -17.13 15.18
CA GLY A 284 1.62 -18.16 14.84
C GLY A 284 3.07 -17.68 14.74
N GLY A 285 3.35 -16.40 14.99
CA GLY A 285 4.71 -15.84 14.90
C GLY A 285 5.73 -16.55 15.78
N CYS A 286 5.36 -16.88 17.02
CA CYS A 286 6.20 -17.66 17.93
C CYS A 286 6.60 -19.03 17.33
N LYS A 287 5.60 -19.75 16.82
CA LYS A 287 5.77 -21.09 16.22
C LYS A 287 6.64 -21.01 14.96
N GLU A 288 6.30 -20.12 14.04
CA GLU A 288 6.99 -20.03 12.75
C GLU A 288 8.46 -19.61 12.90
N LEU A 289 8.75 -18.66 13.79
CA LEU A 289 10.11 -18.23 14.04
C LEU A 289 10.94 -19.33 14.70
N LEU A 290 10.35 -20.05 15.67
CA LEU A 290 11.01 -21.19 16.29
C LEU A 290 11.32 -22.29 15.26
N PHE A 291 10.36 -22.64 14.39
CA PHE A 291 10.60 -23.64 13.34
C PHE A 291 11.68 -23.21 12.34
N ARG A 292 11.76 -21.93 12.00
CA ARG A 292 12.85 -21.42 11.15
C ARG A 292 14.20 -21.65 11.80
N PHE A 293 14.35 -21.35 13.09
CA PHE A 293 15.61 -21.54 13.81
C PHE A 293 15.95 -23.00 14.08
N LEU A 294 14.97 -23.86 14.32
CA LEU A 294 15.22 -25.32 14.44
C LEU A 294 15.74 -25.91 13.13
N ASN A 295 15.40 -25.36 12.00
CA ASN A 295 15.82 -25.79 10.66
C ASN A 295 17.04 -25.02 10.12
N ASP A 296 17.54 -23.99 10.82
CA ASP A 296 18.69 -23.21 10.40
C ASP A 296 19.98 -23.97 10.71
N LYS A 297 20.71 -24.36 9.65
CA LYS A 297 22.01 -25.09 9.77
C LYS A 297 23.11 -24.24 10.43
N LYS A 298 22.96 -22.95 10.54
CA LYS A 298 23.90 -22.02 11.18
C LYS A 298 23.76 -22.01 12.70
N ILE A 299 22.64 -22.51 13.23
CA ILE A 299 22.37 -22.58 14.67
C ILE A 299 22.89 -23.93 15.22
N PRO A 300 23.56 -23.95 16.40
CA PRO A 300 23.98 -25.18 17.05
C PRO A 300 22.81 -26.16 17.24
N LYS A 301 23.09 -27.45 17.08
CA LYS A 301 22.07 -28.51 17.24
C LYS A 301 21.53 -28.54 18.68
N GLY A 302 20.29 -28.93 18.81
CA GLY A 302 19.53 -29.00 20.06
C GLY A 302 18.46 -27.96 20.16
N PRO A 303 17.44 -28.13 21.03
CA PRO A 303 16.31 -27.22 21.09
C PRO A 303 16.64 -25.85 21.72
N MET A 304 17.55 -25.84 22.71
CA MET A 304 17.81 -24.62 23.50
C MET A 304 18.35 -23.43 22.68
N PRO A 305 19.34 -23.58 21.76
CA PRO A 305 19.82 -22.43 20.98
C PRO A 305 18.74 -21.77 20.17
N SER A 306 17.85 -22.55 19.53
CA SER A 306 16.72 -22.05 18.76
C SER A 306 15.66 -21.38 19.64
N ILE A 307 15.35 -21.95 20.81
CA ILE A 307 14.43 -21.40 21.79
C ILE A 307 14.96 -20.06 22.32
N ILE A 308 16.22 -19.99 22.73
CA ILE A 308 16.84 -18.76 23.25
C ILE A 308 16.78 -17.66 22.19
N LYS A 309 17.20 -17.97 20.95
CA LYS A 309 17.17 -16.97 19.87
C LYS A 309 15.75 -16.46 19.57
N THR A 310 14.76 -17.36 19.55
CA THR A 310 13.35 -16.99 19.37
C THR A 310 12.87 -16.10 20.52
N PHE A 311 13.16 -16.50 21.76
CA PHE A 311 12.77 -15.76 22.96
C PHE A 311 13.39 -14.37 22.99
N GLU A 312 14.68 -14.22 22.68
CA GLU A 312 15.37 -12.93 22.63
C GLU A 312 14.75 -11.99 21.60
N LEU A 313 14.48 -12.49 20.38
CA LEU A 313 13.90 -11.67 19.33
C LEU A 313 12.49 -11.17 19.69
N ILE A 314 11.64 -12.07 20.17
CA ILE A 314 10.24 -11.76 20.52
C ILE A 314 10.20 -10.95 21.82
N GLY A 315 10.91 -11.37 22.87
CA GLY A 315 10.91 -10.72 24.16
C GLY A 315 11.49 -9.30 24.15
N MET A 316 12.46 -9.05 23.27
CA MET A 316 13.03 -7.72 23.05
C MET A 316 12.28 -6.92 21.97
N ALA A 317 11.19 -7.45 21.42
CA ALA A 317 10.41 -6.85 20.34
C ALA A 317 11.31 -6.32 19.19
N LYS A 318 12.31 -7.12 18.80
CA LYS A 318 13.35 -6.65 17.89
C LYS A 318 12.80 -6.51 16.46
N VAL A 319 13.01 -5.34 15.87
CA VAL A 319 12.61 -5.01 14.50
C VAL A 319 13.86 -4.81 13.65
N SER A 320 13.87 -5.33 12.43
CA SER A 320 14.94 -5.07 11.47
C SER A 320 14.86 -3.63 10.95
N THR A 321 16.01 -3.09 10.54
CA THR A 321 16.13 -1.75 9.92
C THR A 321 16.28 -1.83 8.39
N SER A 322 16.32 -3.05 7.85
CA SER A 322 16.40 -3.34 6.41
C SER A 322 16.07 -4.80 6.12
N ALA A 323 15.81 -5.14 4.86
CA ALA A 323 15.65 -6.53 4.42
C ALA A 323 16.92 -7.38 4.71
N HIS A 324 18.11 -6.80 4.55
CA HIS A 324 19.36 -7.49 4.90
C HIS A 324 19.45 -7.83 6.39
N GLU A 325 19.03 -6.93 7.27
CA GLU A 325 19.00 -7.24 8.70
C GLU A 325 17.89 -8.22 9.03
N ALA A 326 16.75 -8.15 8.36
CA ALA A 326 15.66 -9.12 8.51
C ALA A 326 16.12 -10.56 8.20
N LYS A 327 16.99 -10.75 7.19
CA LYS A 327 17.64 -12.05 6.93
C LYS A 327 18.54 -12.48 8.09
N LYS A 328 19.38 -11.59 8.62
CA LYS A 328 20.27 -11.89 9.76
C LYS A 328 19.48 -12.23 11.03
N LEU A 329 18.37 -11.57 11.25
CA LEU A 329 17.48 -11.84 12.38
C LEU A 329 16.64 -13.11 12.19
N GLY A 330 16.47 -13.62 10.96
CA GLY A 330 15.70 -14.82 10.64
C GLY A 330 14.24 -14.56 10.31
N TYR A 331 13.81 -13.30 10.20
CA TYR A 331 12.49 -12.95 9.68
C TYR A 331 12.34 -13.25 8.18
N LEU A 332 13.43 -13.16 7.43
CA LEU A 332 13.55 -13.63 6.05
C LEU A 332 14.44 -14.86 5.98
N LYS A 333 14.15 -15.77 5.06
CA LYS A 333 14.99 -16.93 4.72
C LYS A 333 16.14 -16.46 3.84
N ASP A 334 17.23 -17.24 3.76
CA ASP A 334 18.33 -16.96 2.80
C ASP A 334 17.85 -16.96 1.35
N THR A 335 16.79 -17.73 1.04
CA THR A 335 16.17 -17.84 -0.29
C THR A 335 15.21 -16.72 -0.62
N ASP A 336 14.77 -15.92 0.35
CA ASP A 336 13.88 -14.77 0.10
C ASP A 336 14.63 -13.63 -0.62
N GLY A 337 13.92 -12.82 -1.40
CA GLY A 337 14.47 -11.72 -2.18
C GLY A 337 14.61 -10.40 -1.41
#